data_eedb6c82eb22567c948936697fc111a0
#
_entry.id   eedb6c82eb22567c948936697fc111a0
#
_cell.length_a   1.000
_cell.length_b   1.000
_cell.length_c   1.000
_cell.angle_alpha   90.00
_cell.angle_beta   90.00
_cell.angle_gamma   90.00
#
_symmetry.space_group_name_H-M   'P 1'
#
loop_
_entity.id
_entity.type
_entity.pdbx_description
1 polymer ?
#
loop_
_entity_poly.entity_id
_entity_poly.type
_entity_poly.pdbx_seq_one_letter_code
_entity_poly.pdbx_strand_id
1 'polypeptide(L)'
;MRTTLLVLTLFFLALVPSALAHVEPSPEKVPADSVSRITLSVEGDESVPAVRLTVQMPAGVTDVVPHPGGGWRPSVHGRIVTWAGGKIPNGDEGKFSFTARMPSKPGVLVFPSLVTYADGNVVHWIGAESSDTPAPRVTLTASQQTTPPPPPPPTTTTDTPAPSDDSSGSSNWIWIVVVAAILAGLAAILLVRRRRA
;
A
#
# COMPACT_ATOMS: atom_id res chain seq x y z
N MET A 1 -19.68 19.39 -44.44
CA MET A 1 -19.29 19.54 -43.02
C MET A 1 -19.73 18.40 -42.08
N ARG A 2 -20.53 17.41 -42.48
CA ARG A 2 -20.98 16.28 -41.63
C ARG A 2 -20.03 15.09 -41.64
N THR A 3 -19.19 14.92 -42.65
CA THR A 3 -18.27 13.78 -42.82
C THR A 3 -16.97 13.92 -41.98
N THR A 4 -16.52 15.17 -41.76
CA THR A 4 -15.27 15.45 -40.99
C THR A 4 -15.43 15.22 -39.49
N LEU A 5 -16.64 15.37 -38.96
CA LEU A 5 -16.94 15.15 -37.54
C LEU A 5 -16.92 13.65 -37.16
N LEU A 6 -17.30 12.77 -38.08
CA LEU A 6 -17.35 11.33 -37.85
C LEU A 6 -15.96 10.69 -37.79
N VAL A 7 -14.99 11.21 -38.54
CA VAL A 7 -13.60 10.70 -38.55
C VAL A 7 -12.86 11.10 -37.30
N LEU A 8 -13.13 12.28 -36.71
CA LEU A 8 -12.50 12.75 -35.49
C LEU A 8 -12.96 11.95 -34.24
N THR A 9 -14.23 11.50 -34.24
CA THR A 9 -14.78 10.70 -33.12
C THR A 9 -14.25 9.27 -33.14
N LEU A 10 -13.89 8.72 -34.28
CA LEU A 10 -13.34 7.35 -34.38
C LEU A 10 -11.87 7.27 -33.97
N PHE A 11 -11.11 8.38 -34.06
CA PHE A 11 -9.69 8.41 -33.69
C PHE A 11 -9.46 8.47 -32.18
N PHE A 12 -10.46 8.93 -31.40
CA PHE A 12 -10.35 9.02 -29.93
C PHE A 12 -10.65 7.70 -29.19
N LEU A 13 -11.17 6.68 -29.91
CA LEU A 13 -11.55 5.39 -29.32
C LEU A 13 -10.38 4.37 -29.27
N ALA A 14 -9.20 4.71 -29.78
CA ALA A 14 -8.07 3.78 -29.92
C ALA A 14 -6.98 3.89 -28.83
N LEU A 15 -7.17 4.75 -27.81
CA LEU A 15 -6.24 4.84 -26.66
C LEU A 15 -6.93 4.33 -25.39
N VAL A 16 -7.38 3.09 -25.38
CA VAL A 16 -7.60 2.37 -24.13
C VAL A 16 -6.21 1.84 -23.73
N PRO A 17 -5.57 2.35 -22.68
CA PRO A 17 -4.38 1.69 -22.16
C PRO A 17 -4.82 0.28 -21.77
N SER A 18 -4.18 -0.74 -22.34
CA SER A 18 -4.31 -2.10 -21.86
C SER A 18 -3.90 -2.06 -20.40
N ALA A 19 -4.84 -2.26 -19.47
CA ALA A 19 -4.53 -2.49 -18.07
C ALA A 19 -3.80 -3.83 -18.02
N LEU A 20 -2.48 -3.77 -18.14
CA LEU A 20 -1.64 -4.93 -17.85
C LEU A 20 -1.75 -5.16 -16.34
N ALA A 21 -2.24 -6.33 -15.96
CA ALA A 21 -2.17 -6.79 -14.58
C ALA A 21 -0.74 -6.59 -14.07
N HIS A 22 -0.56 -5.78 -13.02
CA HIS A 22 0.76 -5.48 -12.47
C HIS A 22 0.97 -6.19 -11.14
N VAL A 23 2.21 -6.48 -10.81
CA VAL A 23 2.58 -6.86 -9.44
C VAL A 23 3.22 -5.64 -8.77
N GLU A 24 2.47 -4.99 -7.86
CA GLU A 24 2.87 -3.73 -7.24
C GLU A 24 3.23 -3.90 -5.77
N PRO A 25 4.40 -3.40 -5.31
CA PRO A 25 4.77 -3.43 -3.92
C PRO A 25 4.22 -2.21 -3.15
N SER A 26 3.80 -2.44 -1.92
CA SER A 26 3.41 -1.37 -0.98
C SER A 26 3.99 -1.68 0.41
N PRO A 27 4.71 -0.73 1.03
CA PRO A 27 5.14 0.56 0.50
C PRO A 27 6.26 0.43 -0.54
N GLU A 28 6.35 1.40 -1.46
CA GLU A 28 7.42 1.45 -2.47
C GLU A 28 8.79 1.85 -1.89
N LYS A 29 8.80 2.42 -0.69
CA LYS A 29 10.01 2.88 0.01
C LYS A 29 10.00 2.42 1.45
N VAL A 30 11.12 1.86 1.90
CA VAL A 30 11.34 1.45 3.29
C VAL A 30 12.73 1.85 3.75
N PRO A 31 12.97 2.08 5.06
CA PRO A 31 14.32 2.34 5.55
C PRO A 31 15.23 1.11 5.40
N ALA A 32 16.49 1.33 5.04
CA ALA A 32 17.53 0.31 5.15
C ALA A 32 17.70 -0.11 6.62
N ASP A 33 18.22 -1.32 6.85
CA ASP A 33 18.44 -1.91 8.19
C ASP A 33 17.19 -1.96 9.08
N SER A 34 16.00 -1.96 8.47
CA SER A 34 14.72 -2.04 9.17
C SER A 34 14.08 -3.42 9.07
N VAL A 35 13.17 -3.72 9.99
CA VAL A 35 12.19 -4.78 9.81
C VAL A 35 10.94 -4.14 9.22
N SER A 36 10.62 -4.50 7.99
CA SER A 36 9.52 -3.87 7.26
C SER A 36 8.52 -4.91 6.75
N ARG A 37 7.25 -4.52 6.72
CA ARG A 37 6.21 -5.29 6.04
C ARG A 37 6.05 -4.74 4.63
N ILE A 38 6.07 -5.64 3.66
CA ILE A 38 5.81 -5.35 2.25
C ILE A 38 4.60 -6.17 1.82
N THR A 39 3.70 -5.56 1.07
CA THR A 39 2.56 -6.20 0.44
C THR A 39 2.74 -6.12 -1.07
N LEU A 40 2.59 -7.22 -1.75
CA LEU A 40 2.52 -7.29 -3.20
C LEU A 40 1.05 -7.41 -3.61
N SER A 41 0.57 -6.43 -4.36
CA SER A 41 -0.74 -6.48 -4.99
C SER A 41 -0.61 -7.14 -6.35
N VAL A 42 -1.45 -8.12 -6.63
CA VAL A 42 -1.51 -8.85 -7.90
C VAL A 42 -2.92 -8.71 -8.45
N GLU A 43 -3.05 -8.13 -9.61
CA GLU A 43 -4.33 -8.08 -10.31
C GLU A 43 -4.63 -9.42 -10.99
N GLY A 44 -5.86 -9.88 -10.92
CA GLY A 44 -6.34 -11.04 -11.65
C GLY A 44 -6.47 -10.74 -13.14
N ASP A 45 -5.98 -11.64 -14.01
CA ASP A 45 -6.23 -11.57 -15.45
C ASP A 45 -7.74 -11.67 -15.75
N GLU A 46 -8.18 -11.03 -16.83
CA GLU A 46 -9.61 -10.93 -17.18
C GLU A 46 -10.26 -12.29 -17.53
N SER A 47 -9.51 -13.34 -17.79
CA SER A 47 -10.05 -14.60 -18.32
C SER A 47 -9.92 -15.80 -17.37
N VAL A 48 -8.84 -15.89 -16.59
CA VAL A 48 -8.52 -17.07 -15.77
C VAL A 48 -8.04 -16.67 -14.39
N PRO A 49 -8.55 -17.27 -13.28
CA PRO A 49 -8.12 -16.91 -11.94
C PRO A 49 -6.65 -17.27 -11.68
N ALA A 50 -5.92 -16.39 -11.00
CA ALA A 50 -4.58 -16.70 -10.51
C ALA A 50 -4.68 -17.60 -9.27
N VAL A 51 -3.85 -18.66 -9.21
CA VAL A 51 -3.88 -19.69 -8.16
C VAL A 51 -2.58 -19.85 -7.40
N ARG A 52 -1.51 -19.16 -7.82
CA ARG A 52 -0.21 -19.17 -7.11
C ARG A 52 0.57 -17.91 -7.41
N LEU A 53 1.20 -17.37 -6.37
CA LEU A 53 2.25 -16.35 -6.48
C LEU A 53 3.55 -16.95 -5.94
N THR A 54 4.63 -16.84 -6.71
CA THR A 54 5.98 -17.21 -6.28
C THR A 54 6.89 -16.01 -6.41
N VAL A 55 7.63 -15.68 -5.36
CA VAL A 55 8.48 -14.48 -5.29
C VAL A 55 9.89 -14.88 -4.86
N GLN A 56 10.88 -14.42 -5.61
CA GLN A 56 12.28 -14.54 -5.22
C GLN A 56 12.69 -13.35 -4.36
N MET A 57 13.12 -13.64 -3.14
CA MET A 57 13.64 -12.61 -2.23
C MET A 57 15.02 -12.12 -2.71
N PRO A 58 15.24 -10.80 -2.74
CA PRO A 58 16.54 -10.22 -3.11
C PRO A 58 17.66 -10.65 -2.14
N ALA A 59 18.90 -10.59 -2.61
CA ALA A 59 20.05 -10.84 -1.75
C ALA A 59 20.10 -9.82 -0.60
N GLY A 60 20.43 -10.28 0.61
CA GLY A 60 20.51 -9.45 1.81
C GLY A 60 19.18 -9.23 2.53
N VAL A 61 18.04 -9.62 1.96
CA VAL A 61 16.77 -9.71 2.69
C VAL A 61 16.79 -10.99 3.51
N THR A 62 16.56 -10.88 4.83
CA THR A 62 16.59 -12.00 5.79
C THR A 62 15.32 -12.03 6.66
N ASP A 63 15.20 -13.06 7.50
CA ASP A 63 14.08 -13.21 8.45
C ASP A 63 12.71 -13.05 7.81
N VAL A 64 12.53 -13.67 6.64
CA VAL A 64 11.31 -13.55 5.85
C VAL A 64 10.18 -14.35 6.49
N VAL A 65 9.13 -13.65 6.90
CA VAL A 65 7.91 -14.23 7.47
C VAL A 65 6.73 -13.84 6.58
N PRO A 66 6.28 -14.71 5.67
CA PRO A 66 5.09 -14.43 4.87
C PRO A 66 3.82 -14.62 5.71
N HIS A 67 2.80 -13.81 5.39
CA HIS A 67 1.53 -13.83 6.11
C HIS A 67 0.46 -14.57 5.31
N PRO A 68 -0.29 -15.47 5.94
CA PRO A 68 -1.47 -16.09 5.33
C PRO A 68 -2.62 -15.08 5.24
N GLY A 69 -3.52 -15.27 4.28
CA GLY A 69 -4.74 -14.45 4.14
C GLY A 69 -5.55 -14.88 2.92
N GLY A 70 -6.87 -14.63 2.91
CA GLY A 70 -7.72 -14.88 1.74
C GLY A 70 -7.72 -16.34 1.22
N GLY A 71 -7.49 -17.34 2.07
CA GLY A 71 -7.36 -18.73 1.68
C GLY A 71 -5.96 -19.14 1.20
N TRP A 72 -5.03 -18.20 1.09
CA TRP A 72 -3.65 -18.45 0.67
C TRP A 72 -2.81 -19.03 1.80
N ARG A 73 -2.01 -20.03 1.48
CA ARG A 73 -1.05 -20.67 2.39
C ARG A 73 0.35 -20.38 1.90
N PRO A 74 1.14 -19.61 2.67
CA PRO A 74 2.52 -19.33 2.31
C PRO A 74 3.44 -20.49 2.67
N SER A 75 4.53 -20.63 1.90
CA SER A 75 5.67 -21.50 2.22
C SER A 75 6.97 -20.78 1.84
N VAL A 76 8.08 -21.13 2.52
CA VAL A 76 9.40 -20.54 2.28
C VAL A 76 10.39 -21.68 2.02
N HIS A 77 11.10 -21.62 0.89
CA HIS A 77 12.16 -22.54 0.52
C HIS A 77 13.40 -21.76 0.07
N GLY A 78 14.37 -21.64 0.95
CA GLY A 78 15.53 -20.79 0.73
C GLY A 78 15.12 -19.33 0.56
N ARG A 79 15.39 -18.76 -0.60
CA ARG A 79 14.99 -17.38 -0.96
C ARG A 79 13.70 -17.30 -1.77
N ILE A 80 12.96 -18.38 -1.88
CA ILE A 80 11.70 -18.42 -2.61
C ILE A 80 10.55 -18.45 -1.60
N VAL A 81 9.61 -17.51 -1.74
CA VAL A 81 8.34 -17.49 -1.02
C VAL A 81 7.22 -17.81 -2.01
N THR A 82 6.35 -18.73 -1.64
CA THR A 82 5.21 -19.14 -2.47
C THR A 82 3.92 -19.03 -1.67
N TRP A 83 2.90 -18.44 -2.25
CA TRP A 83 1.52 -18.48 -1.77
C TRP A 83 0.69 -19.32 -2.72
N ALA A 84 -0.04 -20.31 -2.17
CA ALA A 84 -0.88 -21.24 -2.93
C ALA A 84 -2.14 -21.60 -2.16
N GLY A 85 -3.10 -22.24 -2.83
CA GLY A 85 -4.34 -22.76 -2.23
C GLY A 85 -5.50 -21.78 -2.17
N GLY A 86 -5.27 -20.51 -2.47
CA GLY A 86 -6.29 -19.49 -2.73
C GLY A 86 -6.52 -19.28 -4.22
N LYS A 87 -7.34 -18.30 -4.56
CA LYS A 87 -7.51 -17.82 -5.94
C LYS A 87 -7.79 -16.32 -5.96
N ILE A 88 -7.33 -15.64 -6.99
CA ILE A 88 -7.74 -14.28 -7.36
C ILE A 88 -8.69 -14.44 -8.54
N PRO A 89 -9.99 -14.15 -8.38
CA PRO A 89 -10.95 -14.13 -9.49
C PRO A 89 -10.58 -13.06 -10.53
N ASN A 90 -11.21 -13.13 -11.68
CA ASN A 90 -11.07 -12.14 -12.74
C ASN A 90 -11.46 -10.75 -12.25
N GLY A 91 -10.64 -9.74 -12.53
CA GLY A 91 -10.87 -8.35 -12.17
C GLY A 91 -10.73 -8.03 -10.68
N ASP A 92 -10.38 -9.02 -9.85
CA ASP A 92 -10.10 -8.82 -8.43
C ASP A 92 -8.61 -8.61 -8.18
N GLU A 93 -8.28 -8.07 -7.01
CA GLU A 93 -6.90 -7.87 -6.54
C GLU A 93 -6.58 -8.86 -5.41
N GLY A 94 -5.45 -9.56 -5.52
CA GLY A 94 -4.87 -10.36 -4.46
C GLY A 94 -3.76 -9.63 -3.72
N LYS A 95 -3.74 -9.68 -2.38
CA LYS A 95 -2.72 -9.04 -1.54
C LYS A 95 -1.89 -10.07 -0.80
N PHE A 96 -0.58 -10.04 -1.05
CA PHE A 96 0.39 -10.99 -0.51
C PHE A 96 1.41 -10.25 0.33
N SER A 97 1.38 -10.41 1.64
CA SER A 97 2.26 -9.66 2.51
C SER A 97 3.29 -10.55 3.20
N PHE A 98 4.46 -9.99 3.44
CA PHE A 98 5.51 -10.58 4.24
C PHE A 98 6.20 -9.51 5.08
N THR A 99 6.77 -9.93 6.21
CA THR A 99 7.68 -9.12 7.02
C THR A 99 9.09 -9.66 6.84
N ALA A 100 10.07 -8.76 6.69
CA ALA A 100 11.46 -9.17 6.53
C ALA A 100 12.41 -8.09 7.06
N ARG A 101 13.64 -8.49 7.37
CA ARG A 101 14.75 -7.57 7.64
C ARG A 101 15.35 -7.11 6.33
N MET A 102 15.41 -5.79 6.17
CA MET A 102 15.98 -5.16 4.98
C MET A 102 17.51 -5.05 5.11
N PRO A 103 18.25 -5.10 3.99
CA PRO A 103 19.70 -4.83 3.96
C PRO A 103 20.03 -3.45 4.54
N SER A 104 21.23 -3.31 5.11
CA SER A 104 21.72 -2.05 5.68
C SER A 104 22.10 -1.00 4.64
N LYS A 105 22.38 -1.43 3.40
CA LYS A 105 22.79 -0.53 2.32
C LYS A 105 21.58 0.00 1.57
N PRO A 106 21.43 1.34 1.43
CA PRO A 106 20.41 1.93 0.57
C PRO A 106 20.54 1.46 -0.89
N GLY A 107 19.43 1.39 -1.60
CA GLY A 107 19.40 0.95 -2.99
C GLY A 107 18.01 0.47 -3.41
N VAL A 108 17.93 -0.19 -4.55
CA VAL A 108 16.67 -0.77 -5.04
C VAL A 108 16.69 -2.28 -4.86
N LEU A 109 15.68 -2.81 -4.19
CA LEU A 109 15.40 -4.24 -4.11
C LEU A 109 14.44 -4.63 -5.23
N VAL A 110 14.77 -5.66 -5.96
CA VAL A 110 13.94 -6.23 -7.04
C VAL A 110 13.41 -7.58 -6.57
N PHE A 111 12.11 -7.81 -6.71
CA PHE A 111 11.39 -9.01 -6.28
C PHE A 111 10.86 -9.77 -7.51
N PRO A 112 11.68 -10.55 -8.23
CA PRO A 112 11.21 -11.33 -9.37
C PRO A 112 10.03 -12.22 -8.94
N SER A 113 8.92 -12.12 -9.65
CA SER A 113 7.67 -12.75 -9.27
C SER A 113 7.07 -13.56 -10.43
N LEU A 114 6.46 -14.68 -10.11
CA LEU A 114 5.74 -15.56 -11.06
C LEU A 114 4.31 -15.70 -10.60
N VAL A 115 3.35 -15.37 -11.46
CA VAL A 115 1.93 -15.57 -11.23
C VAL A 115 1.49 -16.77 -12.06
N THR A 116 0.97 -17.82 -11.41
CA THR A 116 0.43 -19.00 -12.07
C THR A 116 -1.08 -18.96 -12.07
N TYR A 117 -1.67 -19.17 -13.23
CA TYR A 117 -3.10 -19.20 -13.46
C TYR A 117 -3.67 -20.63 -13.43
N ALA A 118 -5.00 -20.76 -13.31
CA ALA A 118 -5.66 -22.06 -13.17
C ALA A 118 -5.57 -22.95 -14.42
N ASP A 119 -5.34 -22.37 -15.59
CA ASP A 119 -5.08 -23.07 -16.85
C ASP A 119 -3.63 -23.60 -16.99
N GLY A 120 -2.77 -23.28 -16.01
CA GLY A 120 -1.35 -23.65 -16.00
C GLY A 120 -0.45 -22.60 -16.66
N ASN A 121 -0.99 -21.51 -17.22
CA ASN A 121 -0.17 -20.41 -17.71
C ASN A 121 0.60 -19.74 -16.57
N VAL A 122 1.84 -19.29 -16.85
CA VAL A 122 2.69 -18.59 -15.89
C VAL A 122 3.14 -17.27 -16.49
N VAL A 123 2.76 -16.17 -15.85
CA VAL A 123 3.24 -14.83 -16.20
C VAL A 123 4.46 -14.49 -15.36
N HIS A 124 5.52 -14.03 -16.03
CA HIS A 124 6.83 -13.78 -15.45
C HIS A 124 7.04 -12.28 -15.23
N TRP A 125 6.84 -11.78 -14.01
CA TRP A 125 7.13 -10.41 -13.58
C TRP A 125 8.59 -10.31 -13.14
N ILE A 126 9.50 -10.37 -14.12
CA ILE A 126 10.96 -10.41 -13.89
C ILE A 126 11.70 -9.38 -14.73
N GLY A 127 11.00 -8.62 -15.54
CA GLY A 127 11.58 -7.69 -16.51
C GLY A 127 12.18 -6.43 -15.89
N ALA A 128 12.84 -5.66 -16.76
CA ALA A 128 13.26 -4.30 -16.43
C ALA A 128 12.06 -3.39 -16.19
N GLU A 129 12.27 -2.24 -15.57
CA GLU A 129 11.20 -1.28 -15.23
C GLU A 129 10.38 -0.80 -16.44
N SER A 130 11.01 -0.75 -17.62
CA SER A 130 10.36 -0.34 -18.87
C SER A 130 9.79 -1.49 -19.70
N SER A 131 9.78 -2.71 -19.18
CA SER A 131 9.19 -3.88 -19.88
C SER A 131 7.69 -3.98 -19.62
N ASP A 132 6.99 -4.80 -20.42
CA ASP A 132 5.56 -5.07 -20.25
C ASP A 132 5.25 -5.82 -18.93
N THR A 133 6.23 -6.56 -18.40
CA THR A 133 6.11 -7.33 -17.16
C THR A 133 7.27 -7.00 -16.20
N PRO A 134 7.31 -5.75 -15.66
CA PRO A 134 8.40 -5.33 -14.80
C PRO A 134 8.38 -6.10 -13.47
N ALA A 135 9.56 -6.44 -12.95
CA ALA A 135 9.67 -6.99 -11.60
C ALA A 135 9.31 -5.94 -10.56
N PRO A 136 8.55 -6.28 -9.49
CA PRO A 136 8.29 -5.37 -8.36
C PRO A 136 9.57 -4.81 -7.76
N ARG A 137 9.55 -3.52 -7.39
CA ARG A 137 10.74 -2.79 -6.89
C ARG A 137 10.42 -2.03 -5.62
N VAL A 138 11.27 -2.14 -4.62
CA VAL A 138 11.20 -1.37 -3.38
C VAL A 138 12.50 -0.62 -3.19
N THR A 139 12.41 0.68 -2.96
CA THR A 139 13.57 1.53 -2.71
C THR A 139 13.93 1.52 -1.22
N LEU A 140 15.16 1.12 -0.90
CA LEU A 140 15.72 1.30 0.44
C LEU A 140 16.25 2.72 0.59
N THR A 141 15.64 3.49 1.48
CA THR A 141 16.13 4.82 1.88
C THR A 141 17.22 4.68 2.95
N ALA A 142 18.03 5.73 3.15
CA ALA A 142 18.97 5.74 4.27
C ALA A 142 18.20 5.52 5.60
N SER A 143 18.81 4.73 6.50
CA SER A 143 18.24 4.54 7.84
C SER A 143 18.10 5.91 8.52
N GLN A 144 16.88 6.25 8.96
CA GLN A 144 16.73 7.38 9.86
C GLN A 144 17.33 6.95 11.21
N GLN A 145 18.58 7.32 11.45
CA GLN A 145 19.08 7.30 12.83
C GLN A 145 18.20 8.25 13.62
N THR A 146 17.33 7.72 14.45
CA THR A 146 16.69 8.50 15.50
C THR A 146 17.82 8.99 16.41
N THR A 147 18.27 10.23 16.17
CA THR A 147 19.12 10.93 17.14
C THR A 147 18.34 10.90 18.46
N PRO A 148 18.90 10.32 19.55
CA PRO A 148 18.23 10.37 20.84
C PRO A 148 17.87 11.83 21.13
N PRO A 149 16.68 12.11 21.71
CA PRO A 149 16.37 13.48 22.10
C PRO A 149 17.49 14.01 22.99
N PRO A 150 17.93 15.27 22.80
CA PRO A 150 18.95 15.87 23.66
C PRO A 150 18.49 15.70 25.12
N PRO A 151 19.42 15.37 26.03
CA PRO A 151 19.07 15.26 27.45
C PRO A 151 18.41 16.55 27.90
N PRO A 152 17.34 16.47 28.71
CA PRO A 152 16.68 17.67 29.23
C PRO A 152 17.74 18.56 29.91
N PRO A 153 17.65 19.89 29.73
CA PRO A 153 18.56 20.81 30.40
C PRO A 153 18.50 20.56 31.92
N PRO A 154 19.62 20.66 32.64
CA PRO A 154 19.63 20.50 34.08
C PRO A 154 18.61 21.45 34.69
N THR A 155 17.61 20.91 35.38
CA THR A 155 16.67 21.68 36.19
C THR A 155 17.43 22.30 37.32
N THR A 156 17.74 23.58 37.21
CA THR A 156 18.16 24.38 38.34
C THR A 156 16.93 24.52 39.26
N THR A 157 16.96 23.78 40.35
CA THR A 157 15.99 23.92 41.44
C THR A 157 16.21 25.32 42.06
N THR A 158 15.42 26.30 41.65
CA THR A 158 15.26 27.53 42.42
C THR A 158 14.00 27.35 43.24
N ASP A 159 14.22 27.11 44.56
CA ASP A 159 13.15 27.22 45.53
C ASP A 159 12.63 28.63 45.54
N THR A 160 11.36 28.80 45.17
CA THR A 160 10.58 30.00 45.50
C THR A 160 9.14 29.58 45.75
N PRO A 161 8.54 29.98 46.87
CA PRO A 161 7.24 29.47 47.30
C PRO A 161 6.09 29.96 46.43
N ALA A 162 5.05 29.14 46.37
CA ALA A 162 3.79 29.40 45.68
C ALA A 162 3.07 30.69 46.16
N PRO A 163 2.23 31.25 45.28
CA PRO A 163 0.82 31.32 45.62
C PRO A 163 -0.09 30.69 44.53
N SER A 164 -1.21 30.23 45.03
CA SER A 164 -2.31 29.54 44.41
C SER A 164 -3.10 30.38 43.41
N ASP A 165 -3.96 29.64 42.64
CA ASP A 165 -5.13 30.06 41.88
C ASP A 165 -4.85 30.54 40.44
N ASP A 166 -5.38 29.95 39.39
CA ASP A 166 -6.76 29.66 39.06
C ASP A 166 -6.88 29.17 37.61
N SER A 167 -7.88 28.32 37.37
CA SER A 167 -8.61 28.10 36.10
C SER A 167 -7.91 27.54 34.87
N SER A 168 -7.98 26.23 34.79
CA SER A 168 -8.09 25.41 33.58
C SER A 168 -9.17 25.88 32.62
N GLY A 169 -8.77 26.31 31.44
CA GLY A 169 -9.63 26.44 30.27
C GLY A 169 -9.35 25.36 29.26
N SER A 170 -9.81 24.14 29.51
CA SER A 170 -9.76 23.08 28.50
C SER A 170 -10.75 23.40 27.38
N SER A 171 -10.22 23.71 26.21
CA SER A 171 -10.94 24.17 25.03
C SER A 171 -11.67 23.02 24.31
N ASN A 172 -12.61 22.35 24.99
CA ASN A 172 -13.45 21.30 24.39
C ASN A 172 -14.62 21.85 23.56
N TRP A 173 -14.77 23.16 23.45
CA TRP A 173 -15.87 23.78 22.70
C TRP A 173 -15.77 23.63 21.18
N ILE A 174 -14.57 23.45 20.66
CA ILE A 174 -14.32 23.25 19.22
C ILE A 174 -14.99 21.98 18.72
N TRP A 175 -14.94 20.90 19.49
CA TRP A 175 -15.59 19.63 19.13
C TRP A 175 -17.11 19.71 19.18
N ILE A 176 -17.67 20.54 20.07
CA ILE A 176 -19.14 20.75 20.17
C ILE A 176 -19.64 21.49 18.93
N VAL A 177 -18.89 22.48 18.44
CA VAL A 177 -19.26 23.24 17.22
C VAL A 177 -19.21 22.35 15.97
N VAL A 178 -18.19 21.48 15.86
CA VAL A 178 -18.05 20.55 14.71
C VAL A 178 -19.19 19.53 14.68
N VAL A 179 -19.56 18.94 15.82
CA VAL A 179 -20.67 17.99 15.90
C VAL A 179 -22.02 18.64 15.57
N ALA A 180 -22.26 19.86 16.05
CA ALA A 180 -23.49 20.61 15.76
C ALA A 180 -23.63 20.93 14.25
N ALA A 181 -22.53 21.28 13.57
CA ALA A 181 -22.53 21.55 12.12
C ALA A 181 -22.85 20.29 11.29
N ILE A 182 -22.34 19.12 11.68
CA ILE A 182 -22.61 17.84 10.99
C ILE A 182 -24.08 17.45 11.14
N LEU A 183 -24.67 17.62 12.35
CA LEU A 183 -26.07 17.29 12.60
C LEU A 183 -27.05 18.21 11.84
N ALA A 184 -26.71 19.50 11.72
CA ALA A 184 -27.50 20.45 10.93
C ALA A 184 -27.48 20.12 9.43
N GLY A 185 -26.33 19.71 8.91
CA GLY A 185 -26.18 19.27 7.51
C GLY A 185 -27.02 18.01 7.19
N LEU A 186 -27.03 17.01 8.08
CA LEU A 186 -27.82 15.82 7.92
C LEU A 186 -29.33 16.10 7.97
N ALA A 187 -29.78 16.99 8.86
CA ALA A 187 -31.18 17.40 8.94
C ALA A 187 -31.67 18.11 7.67
N ALA A 188 -30.83 18.97 7.08
CA ALA A 188 -31.15 19.67 5.84
C ALA A 188 -31.30 18.68 4.65
N ILE A 189 -30.43 17.66 4.55
CA ILE A 189 -30.50 16.63 3.51
C ILE A 189 -31.79 15.80 3.65
N LEU A 190 -32.19 15.46 4.88
CA LEU A 190 -33.43 14.71 5.14
C LEU A 190 -34.67 15.51 4.80
N LEU A 191 -34.69 16.82 5.08
CA LEU A 191 -35.82 17.71 4.72
C LEU A 191 -35.95 17.88 3.20
N VAL A 192 -34.86 18.01 2.48
CA VAL A 192 -34.86 18.11 1.00
C VAL A 192 -35.36 16.79 0.37
N ARG A 193 -34.97 15.64 0.91
CA ARG A 193 -35.48 14.32 0.43
C ARG A 193 -36.98 14.14 0.69
N ARG A 194 -37.50 14.60 1.84
CA ARG A 194 -38.93 14.53 2.14
C ARG A 194 -39.81 15.43 1.27
N ARG A 195 -39.27 16.49 0.68
CA ARG A 195 -40.02 17.40 -0.21
C ARG A 195 -40.04 16.92 -1.68
N ARG A 196 -39.27 15.87 -2.00
CA ARG A 196 -39.21 15.28 -3.36
C ARG A 196 -39.90 13.92 -3.47
N ALA A 197 -40.47 13.41 -2.41
CA ALA A 197 -41.39 12.26 -2.36
C ALA A 197 -42.84 12.74 -2.11
#